data_0364d6378df86150c105393b824bfb02
#
_entry.id   0364d6378df86150c105393b824bfb02
#
_cell.length_a   1.000
_cell.length_b   1.000
_cell.length_c   1.000
_cell.angle_alpha   90.00
_cell.angle_beta   90.00
_cell.angle_gamma   90.00
#
_symmetry.space_group_name_H-M   'P 1'
#
loop_
_entity.id
_entity.type
_entity.pdbx_description
1 polymer ?
#
loop_
_entity_poly.entity_id
_entity_poly.type
_entity_poly.pdbx_seq_one_letter_code
_entity_poly.pdbx_strand_id
1 'polypeptide(L)'
;MSKINKSKKPPLVLLILDGWGMAKKSPANAIEQAKKPNFDHCWKNYPHTLLEASGRSVGLPSTQFGNSEAGHMNIGAGRVVDQDAIFVSKAINTGKFYKNPAFEAAAGHVKKNKSDLHIMGMLSNGQS
;
A
#
# COMPACT_ATOMS: atom_id res chain seq x y z
N MET A 1 48.74 -10.18 -24.90
CA MET A 1 47.92 -9.53 -23.86
C MET A 1 46.47 -10.00 -24.00
N SER A 2 46.08 -10.93 -23.18
CA SER A 2 44.73 -11.52 -23.21
C SER A 2 43.70 -10.48 -22.69
N LYS A 3 42.72 -10.13 -23.53
CA LYS A 3 41.58 -9.27 -23.11
C LYS A 3 40.78 -10.02 -22.07
N ILE A 4 40.85 -9.56 -20.83
CA ILE A 4 39.97 -10.02 -19.75
C ILE A 4 38.54 -9.70 -20.19
N ASN A 5 37.80 -10.74 -20.55
CA ASN A 5 36.37 -10.66 -20.87
C ASN A 5 35.63 -10.33 -19.57
N LYS A 6 35.29 -9.05 -19.34
CA LYS A 6 34.44 -8.66 -18.21
C LYS A 6 33.12 -9.39 -18.39
N SER A 7 32.88 -10.42 -17.59
CA SER A 7 31.61 -11.15 -17.57
C SER A 7 30.48 -10.12 -17.30
N LYS A 8 29.68 -9.87 -18.31
CA LYS A 8 28.48 -9.04 -18.14
C LYS A 8 27.59 -9.77 -17.11
N LYS A 9 27.38 -9.14 -15.96
CA LYS A 9 26.40 -9.67 -14.98
C LYS A 9 25.06 -9.79 -15.69
N PRO A 10 24.31 -10.89 -15.48
CA PRO A 10 22.99 -11.02 -16.06
C PRO A 10 22.07 -9.89 -15.54
N PRO A 11 21.15 -9.39 -16.36
CA PRO A 11 20.19 -8.38 -15.91
C PRO A 11 19.27 -8.94 -14.83
N LEU A 12 18.90 -8.10 -13.88
CA LEU A 12 17.79 -8.36 -12.95
C LEU A 12 16.51 -7.80 -13.56
N VAL A 13 15.47 -8.62 -13.62
CA VAL A 13 14.13 -8.20 -14.09
C VAL A 13 13.15 -8.37 -12.95
N LEU A 14 12.47 -7.29 -12.59
CA LEU A 14 11.30 -7.33 -11.70
C LEU A 14 10.04 -7.24 -12.56
N LEU A 15 9.25 -8.32 -12.58
CA LEU A 15 7.98 -8.37 -13.30
C LEU A 15 6.83 -8.34 -12.30
N ILE A 16 6.02 -7.29 -12.34
CA ILE A 16 4.85 -7.12 -11.48
C ILE A 16 3.60 -7.43 -12.30
N LEU A 17 2.87 -8.47 -11.88
CA LEU A 17 1.57 -8.83 -12.45
C LEU A 17 0.49 -8.28 -11.51
N ASP A 18 0.12 -7.03 -11.70
CA ASP A 18 -0.84 -6.33 -10.85
C ASP A 18 -2.22 -7.00 -10.91
N GLY A 19 -2.83 -7.24 -9.75
CA GLY A 19 -4.08 -8.00 -9.63
C GLY A 19 -3.93 -9.53 -9.72
N TRP A 20 -2.72 -10.06 -9.94
CA TRP A 20 -2.49 -11.50 -9.97
C TRP A 20 -2.37 -12.06 -8.56
N GLY A 21 -3.45 -12.66 -8.06
CA GLY A 21 -3.53 -13.20 -6.70
C GLY A 21 -3.82 -14.70 -6.66
N MET A 22 -3.63 -15.28 -5.49
CA MET A 22 -3.96 -16.67 -5.19
C MET A 22 -5.36 -16.76 -4.59
N ALA A 23 -6.20 -17.61 -5.15
CA ALA A 23 -7.52 -17.92 -4.62
C ALA A 23 -7.82 -19.42 -4.74
N LYS A 24 -8.86 -19.87 -4.05
CA LYS A 24 -9.33 -21.25 -4.19
C LYS A 24 -9.73 -21.52 -5.65
N LYS A 25 -9.49 -22.75 -6.10
CA LYS A 25 -9.95 -23.21 -7.42
C LYS A 25 -11.46 -23.09 -7.52
N SER A 26 -11.93 -22.41 -8.54
CA SER A 26 -13.35 -22.30 -8.85
C SER A 26 -13.55 -21.94 -10.32
N PRO A 27 -14.73 -22.20 -10.90
CA PRO A 27 -15.05 -21.76 -12.25
C PRO A 27 -15.01 -20.24 -12.45
N ALA A 28 -15.12 -19.48 -11.35
CA ALA A 28 -15.04 -18.02 -11.38
C ALA A 28 -13.61 -17.48 -11.25
N ASN A 29 -12.61 -18.33 -11.03
CA ASN A 29 -11.21 -17.90 -10.92
C ASN A 29 -10.55 -17.89 -12.31
N ALA A 30 -10.53 -16.74 -12.96
CA ALA A 30 -9.98 -16.58 -14.31
C ALA A 30 -8.50 -16.98 -14.42
N ILE A 31 -7.70 -16.74 -13.37
CA ILE A 31 -6.27 -17.12 -13.35
C ILE A 31 -6.13 -18.63 -13.40
N GLU A 32 -6.96 -19.38 -12.65
CA GLU A 32 -6.95 -20.85 -12.67
C GLU A 32 -7.43 -21.42 -14.01
N GLN A 33 -8.38 -20.76 -14.69
CA GLN A 33 -8.87 -21.16 -15.98
C GLN A 33 -7.92 -20.85 -17.14
N ALA A 34 -7.02 -19.90 -16.96
CA ALA A 34 -6.11 -19.46 -18.01
C ALA A 34 -5.02 -20.51 -18.30
N LYS A 35 -4.63 -20.62 -19.58
CA LYS A 35 -3.41 -21.33 -19.97
C LYS A 35 -2.20 -20.47 -19.63
N LYS A 36 -1.47 -20.85 -18.60
CA LYS A 36 -0.33 -20.09 -18.08
C LYS A 36 0.96 -20.93 -17.92
N PRO A 37 1.42 -21.60 -18.99
CA PRO A 37 2.46 -22.63 -18.88
C PRO A 37 3.78 -22.09 -18.31
N ASN A 38 4.15 -20.86 -18.62
CA ASN A 38 5.37 -20.24 -18.11
C ASN A 38 5.29 -19.91 -16.61
N PHE A 39 4.15 -19.40 -16.17
CA PHE A 39 3.89 -19.16 -14.75
C PHE A 39 3.89 -20.49 -13.97
N ASP A 40 3.19 -21.50 -14.46
CA ASP A 40 3.11 -22.82 -13.83
C ASP A 40 4.50 -23.48 -13.77
N HIS A 41 5.32 -23.33 -14.81
CA HIS A 41 6.71 -23.78 -14.80
C HIS A 41 7.54 -23.07 -13.72
N CYS A 42 7.45 -21.75 -13.65
CA CYS A 42 8.16 -20.99 -12.62
C CYS A 42 7.71 -21.38 -11.22
N TRP A 43 6.42 -21.46 -10.99
CA TRP A 43 5.85 -21.84 -9.70
C TRP A 43 6.31 -23.21 -9.22
N LYS A 44 6.38 -24.18 -10.15
CA LYS A 44 6.78 -25.57 -9.84
C LYS A 44 8.29 -25.71 -9.58
N ASN A 45 9.12 -24.97 -10.29
CA ASN A 45 10.55 -25.26 -10.37
C ASN A 45 11.46 -24.23 -9.68
N TYR A 46 10.93 -23.10 -9.25
CA TYR A 46 11.71 -22.03 -8.61
C TYR A 46 11.18 -21.69 -7.22
N PRO A 47 12.03 -21.13 -6.34
CA PRO A 47 11.59 -20.67 -5.03
C PRO A 47 10.47 -19.64 -5.18
N HIS A 48 9.42 -19.79 -4.37
CA HIS A 48 8.28 -18.88 -4.34
C HIS A 48 7.71 -18.76 -2.93
N THR A 49 6.97 -17.69 -2.69
CA THR A 49 6.26 -17.44 -1.44
C THR A 49 4.97 -16.68 -1.69
N LEU A 50 4.11 -16.63 -0.70
CA LEU A 50 2.89 -15.82 -0.71
C LEU A 50 3.10 -14.59 0.18
N LEU A 51 2.56 -13.46 -0.25
CA LEU A 51 2.51 -12.22 0.49
C LEU A 51 1.06 -11.84 0.73
N GLU A 52 0.79 -11.33 1.92
CA GLU A 52 -0.49 -10.68 2.20
C GLU A 52 -0.61 -9.40 1.38
N ALA A 53 -1.71 -9.25 0.66
CA ALA A 53 -1.93 -8.13 -0.26
C ALA A 53 -3.10 -7.22 0.16
N SER A 54 -3.58 -7.34 1.40
CA SER A 54 -4.72 -6.57 1.91
C SER A 54 -4.55 -6.16 3.36
N GLY A 55 -5.39 -5.25 3.82
CA GLY A 55 -5.48 -4.84 5.21
C GLY A 55 -4.17 -4.31 5.79
N ARG A 56 -3.92 -4.59 7.05
CA ARG A 56 -2.77 -4.07 7.81
C ARG A 56 -1.42 -4.45 7.22
N SER A 57 -1.33 -5.59 6.59
CA SER A 57 -0.10 -6.09 5.98
C SER A 57 0.41 -5.21 4.83
N VAL A 58 -0.45 -4.36 4.28
CA VAL A 58 -0.11 -3.38 3.23
C VAL A 58 -0.39 -1.93 3.63
N GLY A 59 -0.56 -1.67 4.93
CA GLY A 59 -0.78 -0.31 5.45
C GLY A 59 -2.19 0.23 5.27
N LEU A 60 -3.18 -0.64 5.04
CA LEU A 60 -4.59 -0.33 4.89
C LEU A 60 -5.41 -0.72 6.15
N PRO A 61 -6.62 -0.19 6.34
CA PRO A 61 -7.56 -0.71 7.34
C PRO A 61 -7.76 -2.22 7.20
N SER A 62 -7.94 -2.93 8.33
CA SER A 62 -7.97 -4.40 8.37
C SER A 62 -9.05 -5.04 7.47
N THR A 63 -10.14 -4.33 7.22
CA THR A 63 -11.26 -4.79 6.38
C THR A 63 -11.15 -4.35 4.93
N GLN A 64 -10.13 -3.57 4.58
CA GLN A 64 -9.97 -3.02 3.23
C GLN A 64 -9.16 -3.97 2.36
N PHE A 65 -9.68 -4.24 1.17
CA PHE A 65 -8.92 -4.96 0.13
C PHE A 65 -7.71 -4.15 -0.31
N GLY A 66 -6.68 -4.86 -0.77
CA GLY A 66 -5.50 -4.24 -1.37
C GLY A 66 -5.83 -3.48 -2.65
N ASN A 67 -4.94 -2.56 -2.99
CA ASN A 67 -4.99 -1.82 -4.24
C ASN A 67 -3.57 -1.59 -4.78
N SER A 68 -3.48 -1.20 -6.05
CA SER A 68 -2.19 -0.97 -6.73
C SER A 68 -1.34 0.08 -6.05
N GLU A 69 -1.95 1.15 -5.55
CA GLU A 69 -1.23 2.26 -4.90
C GLU A 69 -0.49 1.77 -3.64
N ALA A 70 -1.19 1.15 -2.71
CA ALA A 70 -0.60 0.61 -1.50
C ALA A 70 0.45 -0.47 -1.81
N GLY A 71 0.17 -1.37 -2.76
CA GLY A 71 1.09 -2.43 -3.17
C GLY A 71 2.40 -1.90 -3.74
N HIS A 72 2.33 -0.99 -4.72
CA HIS A 72 3.52 -0.39 -5.33
C HIS A 72 4.29 0.49 -4.35
N MET A 73 3.60 1.22 -3.46
CA MET A 73 4.23 1.99 -2.39
C MET A 73 5.09 1.10 -1.49
N ASN A 74 4.56 -0.05 -1.08
CA ASN A 74 5.29 -0.99 -0.22
C ASN A 74 6.47 -1.64 -0.93
N ILE A 75 6.32 -2.01 -2.21
CA ILE A 75 7.41 -2.54 -3.04
C ILE A 75 8.53 -1.49 -3.16
N GLY A 76 8.19 -0.25 -3.49
CA GLY A 76 9.16 0.82 -3.65
C GLY A 76 9.86 1.23 -2.35
N ALA A 77 9.14 1.21 -1.24
CA ALA A 77 9.67 1.54 0.09
C ALA A 77 10.45 0.38 0.74
N GLY A 78 10.27 -0.86 0.27
CA GLY A 78 10.84 -2.06 0.90
C GLY A 78 10.30 -2.34 2.32
N ARG A 79 9.17 -1.77 2.68
CA ARG A 79 8.49 -1.93 3.97
C ARG A 79 7.03 -1.58 3.86
N VAL A 80 6.24 -1.96 4.85
CA VAL A 80 4.84 -1.52 4.94
C VAL A 80 4.79 -0.01 5.21
N VAL A 81 4.01 0.70 4.41
CA VAL A 81 3.75 2.13 4.52
C VAL A 81 2.30 2.33 4.91
N ASP A 82 2.06 2.89 6.09
CA ASP A 82 0.70 3.23 6.50
C ASP A 82 0.11 4.27 5.53
N GLN A 83 -1.05 3.97 5.00
CA GLN A 83 -1.81 4.91 4.18
C GLN A 83 -2.44 5.99 5.06
N ASP A 84 -2.82 7.12 4.47
CA ASP A 84 -3.31 8.30 5.20
C ASP A 84 -4.42 7.99 6.22
N ALA A 85 -5.37 7.14 5.87
CA ALA A 85 -6.44 6.73 6.77
C ALA A 85 -5.91 6.07 8.06
N ILE A 86 -4.85 5.26 7.95
CA ILE A 86 -4.21 4.64 9.11
C ILE A 86 -3.39 5.66 9.89
N PHE A 87 -2.66 6.51 9.19
CA PHE A 87 -1.84 7.54 9.82
C PHE A 87 -2.69 8.50 10.64
N VAL A 88 -3.79 9.02 10.07
CA VAL A 88 -4.71 9.92 10.75
C VAL A 88 -5.39 9.22 11.93
N SER A 89 -5.87 7.98 11.74
CA SER A 89 -6.48 7.19 12.82
C SER A 89 -5.53 6.96 13.98
N LYS A 90 -4.26 6.64 13.72
CA LYS A 90 -3.23 6.52 14.76
C LYS A 90 -3.00 7.86 15.47
N ALA A 91 -2.95 8.97 14.74
CA ALA A 91 -2.76 10.29 15.33
C ALA A 91 -3.93 10.66 16.27
N ILE A 92 -5.16 10.37 15.88
CA ILE A 92 -6.35 10.56 16.71
C ILE A 92 -6.28 9.70 17.98
N ASN A 93 -6.06 8.39 17.82
CA ASN A 93 -6.04 7.43 18.92
C ASN A 93 -4.92 7.70 19.93
N THR A 94 -3.80 8.26 19.49
CA THR A 94 -2.67 8.64 20.37
C THR A 94 -2.76 10.05 20.91
N GLY A 95 -3.80 10.81 20.55
CA GLY A 95 -3.95 12.21 20.93
C GLY A 95 -3.06 13.20 20.20
N LYS A 96 -2.16 12.74 19.33
CA LYS A 96 -1.26 13.61 18.55
C LYS A 96 -2.01 14.53 17.59
N PHE A 97 -3.15 14.08 17.07
CA PHE A 97 -3.99 14.88 16.18
C PHE A 97 -4.41 16.20 16.84
N TYR A 98 -4.80 16.15 18.10
CA TYR A 98 -5.27 17.31 18.86
C TYR A 98 -4.15 18.27 19.30
N LYS A 99 -2.91 17.85 19.18
CA LYS A 99 -1.71 18.64 19.44
C LYS A 99 -1.03 19.11 18.16
N ASN A 100 -1.77 19.15 17.06
CA ASN A 100 -1.23 19.64 15.79
C ASN A 100 -0.99 21.14 15.89
N PRO A 101 0.24 21.64 15.65
CA PRO A 101 0.56 23.07 15.79
C PRO A 101 -0.32 23.99 14.92
N ALA A 102 -0.75 23.52 13.76
CA ALA A 102 -1.64 24.29 12.89
C ALA A 102 -3.03 24.48 13.52
N PHE A 103 -3.56 23.45 14.19
CA PHE A 103 -4.86 23.53 14.90
C PHE A 103 -4.75 24.43 16.13
N GLU A 104 -3.66 24.31 16.88
CA GLU A 104 -3.40 25.18 18.04
C GLU A 104 -3.26 26.64 17.62
N ALA A 105 -2.53 26.91 16.52
CA ALA A 105 -2.39 28.27 15.99
C ALA A 105 -3.73 28.85 15.54
N ALA A 106 -4.54 28.06 14.81
CA ALA A 106 -5.88 28.49 14.38
C ALA A 106 -6.81 28.79 15.58
N ALA A 107 -6.85 27.88 16.55
CA ALA A 107 -7.63 28.09 17.78
C ALA A 107 -7.15 29.31 18.58
N GLY A 108 -5.84 29.50 18.69
CA GLY A 108 -5.23 30.66 19.32
C GLY A 108 -5.59 31.99 18.63
N HIS A 109 -5.58 31.99 17.29
CA HIS A 109 -5.97 33.17 16.50
C HIS A 109 -7.43 33.55 16.76
N VAL A 110 -8.34 32.60 16.66
CA VAL A 110 -9.77 32.82 16.90
C VAL A 110 -10.04 33.35 18.30
N LYS A 111 -9.43 32.72 19.30
CA LYS A 111 -9.58 33.15 20.70
C LYS A 111 -9.06 34.56 20.93
N LYS A 112 -7.88 34.87 20.36
CA LYS A 112 -7.27 36.21 20.50
C LYS A 112 -8.08 37.32 19.84
N ASN A 113 -8.62 37.05 18.66
CA ASN A 113 -9.33 38.05 17.84
C ASN A 113 -10.87 38.02 18.05
N LYS A 114 -11.39 37.13 18.90
CA LYS A 114 -12.83 36.92 19.13
C LYS A 114 -13.58 36.72 17.80
N SER A 115 -12.99 35.94 16.88
CA SER A 115 -13.53 35.66 15.57
C SER A 115 -14.03 34.20 15.47
N ASP A 116 -14.68 33.85 14.38
CA ASP A 116 -15.17 32.50 14.14
C ASP A 116 -14.15 31.63 13.42
N LEU A 117 -14.17 30.33 13.67
CA LEU A 117 -13.41 29.32 12.92
C LEU A 117 -14.37 28.58 11.97
N HIS A 118 -14.17 28.77 10.69
CA HIS A 118 -14.93 28.05 9.66
C HIS A 118 -14.23 26.74 9.34
N ILE A 119 -14.95 25.63 9.46
CA ILE A 119 -14.47 24.29 9.11
C ILE A 119 -15.29 23.79 7.94
N MET A 120 -14.63 23.39 6.87
CA MET A 120 -15.25 22.80 5.70
C MET A 120 -14.72 21.39 5.49
N GLY A 121 -15.59 20.47 5.09
CA GLY A 121 -15.23 19.09 4.83
C GLY A 121 -16.42 18.26 4.43
N MET A 122 -16.15 17.04 3.99
CA MET A 122 -17.20 16.06 3.72
C MET A 122 -17.54 15.30 5.00
N LEU A 123 -18.81 15.32 5.38
CA LEU A 123 -19.33 14.48 6.46
C LEU A 123 -19.85 13.17 5.86
N SER A 124 -19.19 12.07 6.16
CA SER A 124 -19.53 10.75 5.64
C SER A 124 -19.30 9.67 6.71
N ASN A 125 -20.11 8.63 6.68
CA ASN A 125 -19.92 7.41 7.46
C ASN A 125 -19.31 6.26 6.67
N GLY A 126 -18.91 6.50 5.45
CA GLY A 126 -18.27 5.54 4.56
C GLY A 126 -16.80 5.88 4.27
N GLN A 127 -16.13 4.94 3.64
CA GLN A 127 -14.79 5.17 3.07
C GLN A 127 -14.99 5.84 1.69
N SER A 128 -14.52 7.03 1.57
CA SER A 128 -14.50 7.75 0.28
C SER A 128 -13.06 7.94 -0.18
#